data_aade3be167d62e9be06b61a5c5cd8910
#
_entry.id   aade3be167d62e9be06b61a5c5cd8910
#
_cell.length_a   1.000
_cell.length_b   1.000
_cell.length_c   1.000
_cell.angle_alpha   90.00
_cell.angle_beta   90.00
_cell.angle_gamma   90.00
#
_symmetry.space_group_name_H-M   'P 1'
#
loop_
_entity.id
_entity.type
_entity.pdbx_description
1 polymer ?
#
loop_
_entity_poly.entity_id
_entity_poly.type
_entity_poly.pdbx_seq_one_letter_code
_entity_poly.pdbx_strand_id
1 'polypeptide(L)'
;MKTPKPILLLLAVCCAAVFPACAQEPRLHRVQINSIEELQAYFTYDPARDIIVSGHRGGMMPGYPENCIESCEKTLSMMPTFFEIDFSFTRDSVMVLMHDLTLDRTTTGKGRVADYTYEELRRLNLVDRDRNVTPYKIPRLKDVLEWGKDKVVFNFDNKYINTKGVSDEVRRASLDYYIKQLQPGGEWSMYHNIMLSVRSLEEALYYWNHGIRNVMFCVEISSMEHFRAYDASPIPWKYIMAYIRLAVNPELQQVYDLLHAEGVMTMTSITGSSDKVKNPYDRRVAYLRELVAEPDIIETDYPSEFIGLPWSRDALHALQDAAVRGNRPNLK
;
A
#
# COMPACT_ATOMS: atom_id res chain seq x y z
N MET A 1 -38.01 -4.03 82.90
CA MET A 1 -38.32 -3.48 81.58
C MET A 1 -37.03 -2.88 81.02
N LYS A 2 -36.39 -3.56 80.05
CA LYS A 2 -35.15 -3.07 79.38
C LYS A 2 -35.52 -2.66 77.95
N THR A 3 -35.31 -1.40 77.65
CA THR A 3 -35.54 -0.82 76.30
C THR A 3 -34.42 -1.27 75.32
N PRO A 4 -34.78 -1.66 74.08
CA PRO A 4 -33.76 -2.00 73.08
C PRO A 4 -33.14 -0.74 72.41
N LYS A 5 -31.83 -0.79 72.21
CA LYS A 5 -31.09 0.22 71.52
C LYS A 5 -31.28 0.06 70.00
N PRO A 6 -31.36 1.14 69.21
CA PRO A 6 -31.45 1.03 67.72
C PRO A 6 -30.08 0.70 67.16
N ILE A 7 -30.03 -0.30 66.25
CA ILE A 7 -28.90 -0.68 65.41
C ILE A 7 -28.87 0.29 64.26
N LEU A 8 -27.80 1.11 64.18
CA LEU A 8 -27.52 2.02 63.08
C LEU A 8 -26.89 1.21 61.96
N LEU A 9 -27.65 0.98 60.87
CA LEU A 9 -27.18 0.27 59.68
C LEU A 9 -26.41 1.27 58.82
N LEU A 10 -25.06 1.15 58.78
CA LEU A 10 -24.19 1.96 57.91
C LEU A 10 -24.22 1.35 56.51
N LEU A 11 -24.97 1.96 55.60
CA LEU A 11 -24.91 1.66 54.17
C LEU A 11 -23.63 2.31 53.62
N ALA A 12 -22.57 1.49 53.42
CA ALA A 12 -21.40 1.88 52.66
C ALA A 12 -21.76 1.88 51.14
N VAL A 13 -22.01 3.04 50.60
CA VAL A 13 -22.14 3.23 49.14
C VAL A 13 -20.74 3.12 48.55
N CYS A 14 -20.36 1.96 48.01
CA CYS A 14 -19.20 1.81 47.17
C CYS A 14 -19.46 2.54 45.84
N CYS A 15 -19.05 3.79 45.72
CA CYS A 15 -18.87 4.43 44.41
C CYS A 15 -17.72 3.73 43.70
N ALA A 16 -18.04 2.70 42.93
CA ALA A 16 -17.12 2.18 41.93
C ALA A 16 -16.91 3.31 40.87
N ALA A 17 -15.78 4.00 40.96
CA ALA A 17 -15.36 4.90 39.90
C ALA A 17 -15.12 4.04 38.67
N VAL A 18 -16.06 4.06 37.74
CA VAL A 18 -15.85 3.52 36.39
C VAL A 18 -14.88 4.47 35.70
N PHE A 19 -13.59 4.20 35.80
CA PHE A 19 -12.62 4.81 34.93
C PHE A 19 -12.95 4.33 33.51
N PRO A 20 -13.18 5.23 32.54
CA PRO A 20 -13.27 4.79 31.15
C PRO A 20 -11.95 4.08 30.86
N ALA A 21 -12.01 2.81 30.50
CA ALA A 21 -10.87 2.10 29.95
C ALA A 21 -10.39 2.92 28.76
N CYS A 22 -9.26 3.60 28.94
CA CYS A 22 -8.59 4.29 27.82
C CYS A 22 -8.31 3.17 26.81
N ALA A 23 -9.06 3.14 25.72
CA ALA A 23 -8.82 2.18 24.65
C ALA A 23 -7.40 2.44 24.19
N GLN A 24 -6.49 1.53 24.48
CA GLN A 24 -5.10 1.64 24.08
C GLN A 24 -5.10 1.68 22.55
N GLU A 25 -4.54 2.74 21.97
CA GLU A 25 -4.44 2.83 20.51
C GLU A 25 -3.78 1.57 19.97
N PRO A 26 -4.29 0.98 18.88
CA PRO A 26 -3.73 -0.24 18.33
C PRO A 26 -2.27 -0.01 17.97
N ARG A 27 -1.40 -0.95 18.36
CA ARG A 27 0.02 -0.90 18.01
C ARG A 27 0.15 -1.10 16.51
N LEU A 28 0.65 -0.09 15.80
CA LEU A 28 0.86 -0.16 14.35
C LEU A 28 2.17 -0.88 14.02
N HIS A 29 2.15 -1.68 12.95
CA HIS A 29 3.33 -2.29 12.33
C HIS A 29 4.03 -1.23 11.46
N ARG A 30 4.88 -0.41 12.07
CA ARG A 30 5.51 0.74 11.43
C ARG A 30 6.79 0.35 10.71
N VAL A 31 7.02 0.97 9.56
CA VAL A 31 8.29 1.01 8.85
C VAL A 31 8.78 2.46 8.85
N GLN A 32 9.86 2.74 9.58
CA GLN A 32 10.44 4.08 9.66
C GLN A 32 11.54 4.21 8.60
N ILE A 33 11.42 5.21 7.74
CA ILE A 33 12.37 5.53 6.67
C ILE A 33 12.75 7.01 6.81
N ASN A 34 14.03 7.27 7.10
CA ASN A 34 14.52 8.62 7.36
C ASN A 34 15.47 9.14 6.26
N SER A 35 15.86 8.27 5.33
CA SER A 35 16.71 8.64 4.20
C SER A 35 16.45 7.76 2.98
N ILE A 36 16.95 8.19 1.82
CA ILE A 36 16.87 7.38 0.61
C ILE A 36 17.66 6.07 0.74
N GLU A 37 18.77 6.08 1.48
CA GLU A 37 19.57 4.88 1.73
C GLU A 37 18.80 3.86 2.57
N GLU A 38 18.01 4.29 3.54
CA GLU A 38 17.13 3.41 4.33
C GLU A 38 15.99 2.85 3.44
N LEU A 39 15.43 3.66 2.53
CA LEU A 39 14.43 3.19 1.58
C LEU A 39 15.02 2.13 0.64
N GLN A 40 16.21 2.39 0.11
CA GLN A 40 16.94 1.44 -0.75
C GLN A 40 17.24 0.15 0.00
N ALA A 41 17.73 0.22 1.25
CA ALA A 41 18.00 -0.95 2.07
C ALA A 41 16.71 -1.74 2.38
N TYR A 42 15.58 -1.06 2.57
CA TYR A 42 14.28 -1.70 2.77
C TYR A 42 13.83 -2.52 1.56
N PHE A 43 14.14 -2.11 0.33
CA PHE A 43 13.80 -2.80 -0.91
C PHE A 43 14.99 -3.52 -1.57
N THR A 44 16.09 -3.71 -0.86
CA THR A 44 17.18 -4.57 -1.33
C THR A 44 16.77 -6.03 -1.20
N TYR A 45 16.95 -6.83 -2.27
CA TYR A 45 16.67 -8.25 -2.26
C TYR A 45 17.54 -8.99 -1.24
N ASP A 46 16.88 -9.82 -0.45
CA ASP A 46 17.49 -10.75 0.50
C ASP A 46 16.71 -12.07 0.45
N PRO A 47 17.33 -13.19 0.06
CA PRO A 47 16.66 -14.49 -0.03
C PRO A 47 16.14 -15.02 1.32
N ALA A 48 16.66 -14.51 2.44
CA ALA A 48 16.18 -14.89 3.77
C ALA A 48 14.99 -14.03 4.26
N ARG A 49 14.65 -12.98 3.52
CA ARG A 49 13.59 -12.06 3.92
C ARG A 49 12.21 -12.65 3.64
N ASP A 50 11.30 -12.45 4.58
CA ASP A 50 9.88 -12.78 4.41
C ASP A 50 9.25 -12.01 3.27
N ILE A 51 8.21 -12.59 2.65
CA ILE A 51 7.45 -11.94 1.58
C ILE A 51 6.79 -10.68 2.11
N ILE A 52 6.97 -9.57 1.41
CA ILE A 52 6.32 -8.30 1.74
C ILE A 52 4.94 -8.24 1.08
N VAL A 53 3.93 -7.80 1.83
CA VAL A 53 2.60 -7.55 1.28
C VAL A 53 2.45 -6.06 1.04
N SER A 54 2.06 -5.67 -0.20
CA SER A 54 1.69 -4.31 -0.57
C SER A 54 0.17 -4.19 -0.61
N GLY A 55 -0.36 -3.19 0.09
CA GLY A 55 -1.79 -2.88 0.06
C GLY A 55 -2.13 -1.95 -1.12
N HIS A 56 -2.70 -2.50 -2.20
CA HIS A 56 -3.19 -1.73 -3.33
C HIS A 56 -4.30 -0.77 -2.88
N ARG A 57 -4.16 0.52 -3.22
CA ARG A 57 -5.04 1.61 -2.80
C ARG A 57 -5.22 1.73 -1.29
N GLY A 58 -4.17 1.44 -0.53
CA GLY A 58 -4.22 1.49 0.93
C GLY A 58 -4.79 0.23 1.60
N GLY A 59 -5.16 -0.79 0.83
CA GLY A 59 -5.80 -2.02 1.32
C GLY A 59 -7.28 -1.81 1.63
N MET A 60 -8.12 -2.71 1.16
CA MET A 60 -9.58 -2.61 1.31
C MET A 60 -10.10 -3.68 2.26
N MET A 61 -11.13 -3.34 3.02
CA MET A 61 -11.90 -4.30 3.81
C MET A 61 -13.31 -3.75 4.08
N PRO A 62 -14.28 -4.59 4.51
CA PRO A 62 -15.62 -4.09 4.83
C PRO A 62 -15.57 -2.91 5.82
N GLY A 63 -16.23 -1.81 5.46
CA GLY A 63 -16.25 -0.58 6.24
C GLY A 63 -15.02 0.33 6.08
N TYR A 64 -14.00 -0.10 5.31
CA TYR A 64 -12.78 0.67 5.05
C TYR A 64 -12.57 0.82 3.55
N PRO A 65 -12.81 2.02 2.97
CA PRO A 65 -12.72 2.26 1.54
C PRO A 65 -11.28 2.33 1.03
N GLU A 66 -11.13 2.19 -0.30
CA GLU A 66 -9.84 2.42 -0.96
C GLU A 66 -9.37 3.88 -0.82
N ASN A 67 -8.06 4.11 -0.93
CA ASN A 67 -7.44 5.45 -0.92
C ASN A 67 -7.86 6.31 0.30
N CYS A 68 -7.78 5.72 1.49
CA CYS A 68 -8.25 6.30 2.74
C CYS A 68 -7.21 6.09 3.84
N ILE A 69 -6.90 7.12 4.63
CA ILE A 69 -5.95 7.03 5.75
C ILE A 69 -6.37 5.95 6.74
N GLU A 70 -7.66 5.89 7.07
CA GLU A 70 -8.20 4.94 8.06
C GLU A 70 -8.10 3.50 7.60
N SER A 71 -8.15 3.24 6.29
CA SER A 71 -7.90 1.91 5.71
C SER A 71 -6.44 1.50 5.84
N CYS A 72 -5.53 2.41 5.55
CA CYS A 72 -4.09 2.21 5.75
C CYS A 72 -3.79 1.95 7.23
N GLU A 73 -4.33 2.75 8.13
CA GLU A 73 -4.12 2.60 9.57
C GLU A 73 -4.69 1.29 10.09
N LYS A 74 -5.89 0.92 9.64
CA LYS A 74 -6.50 -0.37 9.99
C LYS A 74 -5.63 -1.53 9.54
N THR A 75 -5.11 -1.50 8.30
CA THR A 75 -4.22 -2.53 7.79
C THR A 75 -2.93 -2.61 8.60
N LEU A 76 -2.27 -1.47 8.90
CA LEU A 76 -1.07 -1.41 9.74
C LEU A 76 -1.30 -1.87 11.18
N SER A 77 -2.52 -1.78 11.69
CA SER A 77 -2.86 -2.34 13.02
C SER A 77 -2.89 -3.87 13.03
N MET A 78 -2.90 -4.50 11.85
CA MET A 78 -3.08 -5.95 11.70
C MET A 78 -1.82 -6.64 11.17
N MET A 79 -1.04 -5.98 10.28
CA MET A 79 0.15 -6.57 9.65
C MET A 79 1.10 -5.48 9.11
N PRO A 80 2.41 -5.79 8.99
CA PRO A 80 3.33 -4.91 8.29
C PRO A 80 3.02 -4.89 6.80
N THR A 81 2.98 -3.70 6.21
CA THR A 81 2.70 -3.51 4.78
C THR A 81 3.20 -2.12 4.35
N PHE A 82 3.40 -1.93 3.05
CA PHE A 82 3.45 -0.61 2.43
C PHE A 82 2.24 -0.46 1.49
N PHE A 83 1.98 0.75 1.00
CA PHE A 83 0.76 1.00 0.24
C PHE A 83 1.06 1.59 -1.12
N GLU A 84 0.40 1.07 -2.12
CA GLU A 84 0.16 1.79 -3.36
C GLU A 84 -1.03 2.73 -3.15
N ILE A 85 -0.92 3.98 -3.64
CA ILE A 85 -1.96 4.98 -3.56
C ILE A 85 -2.08 5.78 -4.85
N ASP A 86 -3.31 6.16 -5.16
CA ASP A 86 -3.66 6.94 -6.34
C ASP A 86 -4.08 8.35 -5.95
N PHE A 87 -3.81 9.32 -6.80
CA PHE A 87 -4.28 10.67 -6.57
C PHE A 87 -4.65 11.41 -7.85
N SER A 88 -5.54 12.39 -7.68
CA SER A 88 -6.06 13.25 -8.72
C SER A 88 -6.07 14.70 -8.27
N PHE A 89 -6.14 15.64 -9.22
CA PHE A 89 -6.24 17.06 -8.95
C PHE A 89 -7.69 17.53 -8.92
N THR A 90 -8.01 18.35 -7.93
CA THR A 90 -9.24 19.13 -7.87
C THR A 90 -9.18 20.35 -8.79
N ARG A 91 -10.32 21.06 -8.97
CA ARG A 91 -10.40 22.30 -9.73
C ARG A 91 -9.47 23.41 -9.19
N ASP A 92 -9.27 23.46 -7.90
CA ASP A 92 -8.38 24.39 -7.21
C ASP A 92 -6.96 23.84 -6.99
N SER A 93 -6.58 22.81 -7.79
CA SER A 93 -5.24 22.23 -7.84
C SER A 93 -4.77 21.59 -6.54
N VAL A 94 -5.69 21.16 -5.68
CA VAL A 94 -5.37 20.35 -4.51
C VAL A 94 -5.29 18.88 -4.91
N MET A 95 -4.23 18.18 -4.52
CA MET A 95 -4.11 16.73 -4.73
C MET A 95 -4.89 15.97 -3.67
N VAL A 96 -5.77 15.09 -4.12
CA VAL A 96 -6.60 14.22 -3.26
C VAL A 96 -6.42 12.77 -3.65
N LEU A 97 -6.51 11.85 -2.69
CA LEU A 97 -6.47 10.42 -3.01
C LEU A 97 -7.75 10.02 -3.74
N MET A 98 -7.59 9.57 -4.99
CA MET A 98 -8.68 9.12 -5.83
C MET A 98 -8.13 8.36 -7.03
N HIS A 99 -8.55 7.10 -7.20
CA HIS A 99 -8.15 6.30 -8.35
C HIS A 99 -8.86 6.74 -9.63
N ASP A 100 -10.19 6.87 -9.59
CA ASP A 100 -10.98 7.23 -10.75
C ASP A 100 -10.95 8.75 -10.97
N LEU A 101 -10.99 9.19 -12.22
CA LEU A 101 -11.15 10.62 -12.53
C LEU A 101 -12.55 11.15 -12.18
N THR A 102 -13.45 10.27 -11.72
CA THR A 102 -14.82 10.60 -11.29
C THR A 102 -15.12 10.10 -9.88
N LEU A 103 -16.08 10.73 -9.22
CA LEU A 103 -16.50 10.48 -7.84
C LEU A 103 -17.44 9.26 -7.68
N ASP A 104 -18.03 8.80 -8.78
CA ASP A 104 -19.23 7.96 -8.82
C ASP A 104 -19.09 6.60 -8.15
N ARG A 105 -17.89 5.97 -8.23
CA ARG A 105 -17.66 4.63 -7.72
C ARG A 105 -17.34 4.60 -6.23
N THR A 106 -16.54 5.52 -5.75
CA THR A 106 -15.90 5.46 -4.42
C THR A 106 -16.41 6.50 -3.44
N THR A 107 -17.39 7.32 -3.85
CA THR A 107 -17.93 8.38 -2.99
C THR A 107 -19.46 8.48 -3.09
N THR A 108 -20.06 9.31 -2.21
CA THR A 108 -21.47 9.72 -2.30
C THR A 108 -21.71 10.80 -3.35
N GLY A 109 -20.66 11.32 -3.99
CA GLY A 109 -20.73 12.32 -5.04
C GLY A 109 -20.81 11.73 -6.44
N LYS A 110 -20.85 12.60 -7.44
CA LYS A 110 -20.91 12.25 -8.86
C LYS A 110 -20.11 13.25 -9.69
N GLY A 111 -19.73 12.83 -10.92
CA GLY A 111 -19.01 13.68 -11.85
C GLY A 111 -17.50 13.68 -11.65
N ARG A 112 -16.80 14.55 -12.37
CA ARG A 112 -15.34 14.54 -12.41
C ARG A 112 -14.74 15.20 -11.17
N VAL A 113 -13.67 14.62 -10.63
CA VAL A 113 -12.90 15.20 -9.50
C VAL A 113 -12.45 16.63 -9.82
N ALA A 114 -11.96 16.86 -11.04
CA ALA A 114 -11.44 18.16 -11.50
C ALA A 114 -12.52 19.25 -11.64
N ASP A 115 -13.80 18.93 -11.51
CA ASP A 115 -14.88 19.91 -11.58
C ASP A 115 -15.21 20.52 -10.19
N TYR A 116 -14.61 19.99 -9.12
CA TYR A 116 -14.86 20.38 -7.73
C TYR A 116 -13.62 20.96 -7.06
N THR A 117 -13.82 21.89 -6.14
CA THR A 117 -12.79 22.30 -5.17
C THR A 117 -12.63 21.27 -4.08
N TYR A 118 -11.50 21.28 -3.37
CA TYR A 118 -11.33 20.40 -2.20
C TYR A 118 -12.41 20.66 -1.13
N GLU A 119 -12.78 21.91 -0.88
CA GLU A 119 -13.83 22.25 0.10
C GLU A 119 -15.21 21.65 -0.26
N GLU A 120 -15.50 21.45 -1.54
CA GLU A 120 -16.70 20.74 -2.00
C GLU A 120 -16.52 19.22 -1.79
N LEU A 121 -15.37 18.64 -2.17
CA LEU A 121 -15.09 17.20 -2.07
C LEU A 121 -15.06 16.70 -0.63
N ARG A 122 -14.48 17.45 0.32
CA ARG A 122 -14.40 17.03 1.72
C ARG A 122 -15.75 16.85 2.42
N ARG A 123 -16.84 17.33 1.82
CA ARG A 123 -18.21 17.14 2.33
C ARG A 123 -18.75 15.76 1.97
N LEU A 124 -18.23 15.15 0.91
CA LEU A 124 -18.63 13.82 0.47
C LEU A 124 -18.11 12.77 1.43
N ASN A 125 -18.81 11.65 1.47
CA ASN A 125 -18.32 10.46 2.19
C ASN A 125 -17.75 9.48 1.19
N LEU A 126 -16.69 8.77 1.60
CA LEU A 126 -16.21 7.60 0.90
C LEU A 126 -17.19 6.43 1.09
N VAL A 127 -17.29 5.57 0.09
CA VAL A 127 -18.02 4.32 0.16
C VAL A 127 -17.06 3.14 0.05
N ASP A 128 -17.32 2.09 0.81
CA ASP A 128 -16.51 0.87 0.72
C ASP A 128 -16.81 0.09 -0.57
N ARG A 129 -16.09 -1.02 -0.79
CA ARG A 129 -16.25 -1.86 -1.98
C ARG A 129 -17.66 -2.45 -2.14
N ASP A 130 -18.39 -2.62 -1.04
CA ASP A 130 -19.75 -3.16 -1.02
C ASP A 130 -20.80 -2.04 -1.14
N ARG A 131 -20.37 -0.81 -1.43
CA ARG A 131 -21.18 0.41 -1.60
C ARG A 131 -21.82 0.91 -0.32
N ASN A 132 -21.34 0.51 0.84
CA ASN A 132 -21.77 1.08 2.12
C ASN A 132 -21.12 2.45 2.31
N VAL A 133 -21.93 3.42 2.70
CA VAL A 133 -21.43 4.77 3.03
C VAL A 133 -20.65 4.68 4.34
N THR A 134 -19.43 5.20 4.34
CA THR A 134 -18.58 5.28 5.54
C THR A 134 -18.55 6.69 6.11
N PRO A 135 -18.11 6.91 7.35
CA PRO A 135 -17.89 8.25 7.87
C PRO A 135 -16.66 8.95 7.29
N TYR A 136 -15.81 8.23 6.57
CA TYR A 136 -14.51 8.70 6.10
C TYR A 136 -14.63 9.64 4.91
N LYS A 137 -13.64 10.49 4.75
CA LYS A 137 -13.61 11.58 3.77
C LYS A 137 -12.47 11.38 2.77
N ILE A 138 -12.58 12.02 1.61
CA ILE A 138 -11.49 12.06 0.63
C ILE A 138 -10.30 12.81 1.25
N PRO A 139 -9.14 12.17 1.50
CA PRO A 139 -8.00 12.85 2.09
C PRO A 139 -7.20 13.63 1.03
N ARG A 140 -6.54 14.71 1.44
CA ARG A 140 -5.49 15.33 0.62
C ARG A 140 -4.22 14.47 0.67
N LEU A 141 -3.47 14.44 -0.43
CA LEU A 141 -2.17 13.77 -0.44
C LEU A 141 -1.24 14.31 0.65
N LYS A 142 -1.26 15.62 0.91
CA LYS A 142 -0.51 16.24 2.00
C LYS A 142 -0.82 15.60 3.36
N ASP A 143 -2.10 15.40 3.68
CA ASP A 143 -2.53 14.82 4.96
C ASP A 143 -2.08 13.35 5.08
N VAL A 144 -2.08 12.62 3.95
CA VAL A 144 -1.61 11.24 3.87
C VAL A 144 -0.10 11.16 4.09
N LEU A 145 0.68 12.03 3.46
CA LEU A 145 2.13 12.09 3.63
C LEU A 145 2.51 12.45 5.06
N GLU A 146 1.84 13.44 5.65
CA GLU A 146 2.05 13.82 7.06
C GLU A 146 1.71 12.66 8.00
N TRP A 147 0.58 11.98 7.78
CA TRP A 147 0.19 10.81 8.55
C TRP A 147 1.20 9.66 8.38
N GLY A 148 1.64 9.39 7.14
CA GLY A 148 2.50 8.26 6.79
C GLY A 148 3.98 8.45 7.12
N LYS A 149 4.39 9.69 7.42
CA LYS A 149 5.75 9.98 7.85
C LYS A 149 6.14 9.11 9.03
N ASP A 150 7.29 8.46 8.97
CA ASP A 150 7.82 7.57 10.00
C ASP A 150 6.93 6.35 10.32
N LYS A 151 6.01 5.99 9.41
CA LYS A 151 5.08 4.87 9.62
C LYS A 151 5.06 3.87 8.48
N VAL A 152 5.14 4.34 7.23
CA VAL A 152 4.90 3.48 6.07
C VAL A 152 5.56 4.04 4.82
N VAL A 153 5.83 3.18 3.84
CA VAL A 153 6.24 3.56 2.48
C VAL A 153 5.00 3.67 1.59
N PHE A 154 5.00 4.66 0.71
CA PHE A 154 4.00 4.83 -0.34
C PHE A 154 4.59 4.63 -1.72
N ASN A 155 3.91 3.83 -2.54
CA ASN A 155 4.13 3.76 -3.98
C ASN A 155 3.04 4.60 -4.68
N PHE A 156 3.45 5.65 -5.36
CA PHE A 156 2.55 6.60 -6.00
C PHE A 156 2.19 6.16 -7.42
N ASP A 157 0.91 5.90 -7.69
CA ASP A 157 0.40 5.74 -9.06
C ASP A 157 -0.26 7.04 -9.55
N ASN A 158 0.38 7.68 -10.53
CA ASN A 158 -0.09 8.95 -11.08
C ASN A 158 -1.15 8.73 -12.16
N LYS A 159 -2.40 8.97 -11.85
CA LYS A 159 -3.51 8.77 -12.79
C LYS A 159 -3.45 9.69 -14.02
N TYR A 160 -2.90 10.88 -13.91
CA TYR A 160 -2.76 11.79 -15.05
C TYR A 160 -1.67 11.36 -16.04
N ILE A 161 -0.66 10.63 -15.58
CA ILE A 161 0.35 10.02 -16.46
C ILE A 161 -0.17 8.72 -17.06
N ASN A 162 -0.88 7.92 -16.27
CA ASN A 162 -1.18 6.52 -16.55
C ASN A 162 -2.57 6.27 -17.17
N THR A 163 -3.48 7.25 -17.14
CA THR A 163 -4.85 7.06 -17.64
C THR A 163 -4.94 7.26 -19.16
N LYS A 164 -5.57 6.28 -19.83
CA LYS A 164 -5.87 6.36 -21.26
C LYS A 164 -6.75 7.59 -21.57
N GLY A 165 -6.39 8.35 -22.60
CA GLY A 165 -7.12 9.54 -23.02
C GLY A 165 -6.65 10.84 -22.38
N VAL A 166 -5.69 10.80 -21.46
CA VAL A 166 -4.99 11.99 -20.99
C VAL A 166 -4.00 12.45 -22.08
N SER A 167 -4.00 13.74 -22.43
CA SER A 167 -3.12 14.29 -23.44
C SER A 167 -1.66 14.32 -23.00
N ASP A 168 -0.72 14.31 -23.94
CA ASP A 168 0.71 14.36 -23.64
C ASP A 168 1.09 15.67 -22.93
N GLU A 169 0.39 16.77 -23.21
CA GLU A 169 0.57 18.04 -22.50
C GLU A 169 0.24 17.90 -21.01
N VAL A 170 -0.89 17.30 -20.67
CA VAL A 170 -1.30 17.07 -19.28
C VAL A 170 -0.34 16.09 -18.59
N ARG A 171 0.11 15.05 -19.31
CA ARG A 171 1.13 14.12 -18.79
C ARG A 171 2.43 14.85 -18.45
N ARG A 172 2.94 15.68 -19.36
CA ARG A 172 4.14 16.46 -19.18
C ARG A 172 3.99 17.43 -18.00
N ALA A 173 2.90 18.17 -17.94
CA ALA A 173 2.62 19.09 -16.85
C ALA A 173 2.57 18.39 -15.49
N SER A 174 2.04 17.16 -15.44
CA SER A 174 2.04 16.35 -14.22
C SER A 174 3.43 15.91 -13.80
N LEU A 175 4.28 15.47 -14.75
CA LEU A 175 5.68 15.13 -14.49
C LEU A 175 6.47 16.33 -13.96
N ASP A 176 6.33 17.49 -14.61
CA ASP A 176 6.99 18.73 -14.19
C ASP A 176 6.56 19.17 -12.79
N TYR A 177 5.26 19.02 -12.48
CA TYR A 177 4.74 19.29 -11.15
C TYR A 177 5.39 18.38 -10.10
N TYR A 178 5.50 17.06 -10.35
CA TYR A 178 6.10 16.12 -9.41
C TYR A 178 7.58 16.37 -9.20
N ILE A 179 8.30 16.67 -10.27
CA ILE A 179 9.71 17.07 -10.19
C ILE A 179 9.85 18.27 -9.27
N LYS A 180 9.03 19.31 -9.45
CA LYS A 180 9.02 20.50 -8.58
C LYS A 180 8.74 20.15 -7.12
N GLN A 181 7.83 19.20 -6.83
CA GLN A 181 7.53 18.79 -5.46
C GLN A 181 8.68 18.00 -4.81
N LEU A 182 9.41 17.21 -5.60
CA LEU A 182 10.50 16.35 -5.13
C LEU A 182 11.85 17.07 -5.03
N GLN A 183 12.05 18.16 -5.76
CA GLN A 183 13.29 18.96 -5.72
C GLN A 183 13.45 19.67 -4.35
N PRO A 184 14.68 20.05 -3.96
CA PRO A 184 14.93 20.80 -2.74
C PRO A 184 14.03 22.04 -2.62
N GLY A 185 13.31 22.15 -1.50
CA GLY A 185 12.31 23.21 -1.27
C GLY A 185 10.90 22.90 -1.77
N GLY A 186 10.70 21.82 -2.50
CA GLY A 186 9.37 21.31 -2.83
C GLY A 186 8.70 20.62 -1.64
N GLU A 187 7.38 20.51 -1.67
CA GLU A 187 6.57 20.01 -0.56
C GLU A 187 6.89 18.54 -0.21
N TRP A 188 7.31 17.73 -1.19
CA TRP A 188 7.62 16.31 -0.99
C TRP A 188 9.10 16.03 -0.72
N SER A 189 9.95 17.04 -0.81
CA SER A 189 11.40 16.87 -0.66
C SER A 189 11.84 16.38 0.73
N MET A 190 10.98 16.55 1.73
CA MET A 190 11.23 16.12 3.11
C MET A 190 10.76 14.70 3.43
N TYR A 191 10.05 14.04 2.51
CA TYR A 191 9.56 12.69 2.70
C TYR A 191 10.48 11.69 2.01
N HIS A 192 11.02 10.74 2.78
CA HIS A 192 11.97 9.72 2.28
C HIS A 192 11.30 8.36 2.05
N ASN A 193 10.00 8.27 2.27
CA ASN A 193 9.20 7.06 2.20
C ASN A 193 8.34 6.99 0.92
N ILE A 194 8.81 7.61 -0.17
CA ILE A 194 8.09 7.67 -1.45
C ILE A 194 8.79 6.82 -2.50
N MET A 195 8.01 6.00 -3.19
CA MET A 195 8.34 5.33 -4.43
C MET A 195 7.40 5.84 -5.53
N LEU A 196 7.86 5.95 -6.75
CA LEU A 196 7.06 6.37 -7.91
C LEU A 196 6.83 5.19 -8.83
N SER A 197 5.58 4.82 -9.10
CA SER A 197 5.24 3.94 -10.21
C SER A 197 5.46 4.66 -11.52
N VAL A 198 6.40 4.18 -12.33
CA VAL A 198 6.72 4.71 -13.66
C VAL A 198 6.45 3.66 -14.73
N ARG A 199 5.89 4.08 -15.85
CA ARG A 199 5.39 3.19 -16.91
C ARG A 199 6.40 2.86 -18.01
N SER A 200 7.50 3.60 -18.06
CA SER A 200 8.53 3.39 -19.07
C SER A 200 9.89 3.86 -18.58
N LEU A 201 10.95 3.36 -19.23
CA LEU A 201 12.30 3.86 -19.00
C LEU A 201 12.41 5.35 -19.34
N GLU A 202 11.68 5.84 -20.36
CA GLU A 202 11.68 7.26 -20.72
C GLU A 202 11.16 8.11 -19.56
N GLU A 203 10.08 7.70 -18.90
CA GLU A 203 9.53 8.38 -17.72
C GLU A 203 10.53 8.36 -16.55
N ALA A 204 11.13 7.20 -16.25
CA ALA A 204 12.17 7.09 -15.23
C ALA A 204 13.36 8.01 -15.51
N LEU A 205 13.84 8.03 -16.76
CA LEU A 205 14.92 8.92 -17.22
C LEU A 205 14.53 10.38 -17.14
N TYR A 206 13.25 10.71 -17.33
CA TYR A 206 12.78 12.08 -17.19
C TYR A 206 13.00 12.59 -15.77
N TYR A 207 12.58 11.84 -14.74
CA TYR A 207 12.86 12.16 -13.33
C TYR A 207 14.37 12.18 -13.05
N TRP A 208 15.10 11.17 -13.54
CA TRP A 208 16.54 11.03 -13.31
C TRP A 208 17.33 12.21 -13.88
N ASN A 209 17.04 12.64 -15.10
CA ASN A 209 17.72 13.75 -15.78
C ASN A 209 17.40 15.11 -15.13
N HIS A 210 16.29 15.23 -14.40
CA HIS A 210 15.97 16.42 -13.59
C HIS A 210 16.53 16.36 -12.16
N GLY A 211 17.43 15.41 -11.88
CA GLY A 211 18.16 15.36 -10.62
C GLY A 211 17.41 14.72 -9.47
N ILE A 212 16.27 14.05 -9.70
CA ILE A 212 15.51 13.37 -8.63
C ILE A 212 16.30 12.15 -8.16
N ARG A 213 16.63 12.13 -6.85
CA ARG A 213 17.47 11.11 -6.19
C ARG A 213 16.95 10.74 -4.80
N ASN A 214 15.84 11.31 -4.36
CA ASN A 214 15.26 11.14 -3.02
C ASN A 214 14.06 10.20 -2.99
N VAL A 215 13.81 9.48 -4.10
CA VAL A 215 12.76 8.46 -4.24
C VAL A 215 13.30 7.22 -4.94
N MET A 216 12.61 6.09 -4.84
CA MET A 216 12.81 4.92 -5.68
C MET A 216 11.78 4.89 -6.80
N PHE A 217 12.05 4.09 -7.84
CA PHE A 217 11.15 3.87 -8.97
C PHE A 217 10.64 2.43 -8.96
N CYS A 218 9.32 2.27 -8.95
CA CYS A 218 8.65 1.01 -9.25
C CYS A 218 8.43 0.94 -10.76
N VAL A 219 9.14 0.05 -11.44
CA VAL A 219 9.19 0.00 -12.89
C VAL A 219 8.81 -1.36 -13.44
N GLU A 220 8.12 -1.41 -14.58
CA GLU A 220 7.81 -2.67 -15.23
C GLU A 220 9.06 -3.28 -15.88
N ILE A 221 9.48 -4.46 -15.39
CA ILE A 221 10.56 -5.28 -16.00
C ILE A 221 10.01 -6.70 -16.21
N SER A 222 9.25 -6.88 -17.27
CA SER A 222 8.54 -8.13 -17.60
C SER A 222 9.11 -8.83 -18.85
N SER A 223 10.37 -8.56 -19.19
CA SER A 223 11.08 -9.19 -20.30
C SER A 223 12.60 -8.96 -20.20
N MET A 224 13.38 -9.77 -20.91
CA MET A 224 14.83 -9.56 -21.09
C MET A 224 15.14 -8.25 -21.84
N GLU A 225 14.25 -7.77 -22.69
CA GLU A 225 14.38 -6.48 -23.35
C GLU A 225 14.31 -5.34 -22.33
N HIS A 226 13.30 -5.35 -21.47
CA HIS A 226 13.17 -4.37 -20.39
C HIS A 226 14.39 -4.41 -19.46
N PHE A 227 14.84 -5.60 -19.01
CA PHE A 227 16.02 -5.73 -18.18
C PHE A 227 17.25 -5.05 -18.83
N ARG A 228 17.57 -5.40 -20.08
CA ARG A 228 18.71 -4.83 -20.80
C ARG A 228 18.61 -3.31 -20.98
N ALA A 229 17.40 -2.80 -21.18
CA ALA A 229 17.17 -1.37 -21.33
C ALA A 229 17.48 -0.60 -20.03
N TYR A 230 17.06 -1.13 -18.88
CA TYR A 230 17.39 -0.54 -17.58
C TYR A 230 18.86 -0.74 -17.21
N ASP A 231 19.45 -1.90 -17.49
CA ASP A 231 20.87 -2.20 -17.25
C ASP A 231 21.81 -1.25 -18.02
N ALA A 232 21.44 -0.90 -19.26
CA ALA A 232 22.15 0.07 -20.06
C ALA A 232 21.87 1.53 -19.68
N SER A 233 20.92 1.79 -18.77
CA SER A 233 20.53 3.14 -18.38
C SER A 233 21.48 3.73 -17.32
N PRO A 234 21.51 5.06 -17.13
CA PRO A 234 22.31 5.68 -16.06
C PRO A 234 21.67 5.54 -14.66
N ILE A 235 20.50 4.91 -14.53
CA ILE A 235 19.80 4.74 -13.24
C ILE A 235 20.37 3.52 -12.52
N PRO A 236 21.04 3.68 -11.35
CA PRO A 236 21.56 2.54 -10.62
C PRO A 236 20.45 1.63 -10.10
N TRP A 237 20.66 0.32 -10.13
CA TRP A 237 19.69 -0.69 -9.71
C TRP A 237 19.13 -0.47 -8.29
N LYS A 238 19.92 0.07 -7.37
CA LYS A 238 19.44 0.41 -6.01
C LYS A 238 18.30 1.43 -5.95
N TYR A 239 17.97 2.13 -7.05
CA TYR A 239 16.81 3.00 -7.16
C TYR A 239 15.58 2.30 -7.74
N ILE A 240 15.70 1.03 -8.10
CA ILE A 240 14.68 0.27 -8.83
C ILE A 240 14.05 -0.78 -7.92
N MET A 241 12.74 -0.88 -7.95
CA MET A 241 11.95 -2.05 -7.56
C MET A 241 11.21 -2.52 -8.81
N ALA A 242 11.33 -3.79 -9.15
CA ALA A 242 10.82 -4.31 -10.40
C ALA A 242 9.37 -4.83 -10.26
N TYR A 243 8.42 -4.21 -10.96
CA TYR A 243 7.08 -4.71 -11.13
C TYR A 243 7.04 -5.73 -12.28
N ILE A 244 6.68 -6.99 -11.97
CA ILE A 244 6.70 -8.09 -12.96
C ILE A 244 5.28 -8.53 -13.37
N ARG A 245 4.28 -7.68 -13.20
CA ARG A 245 2.87 -7.91 -13.55
C ARG A 245 2.12 -8.91 -12.64
N LEU A 246 1.22 -9.69 -13.26
CA LEU A 246 0.30 -10.59 -12.58
C LEU A 246 0.93 -11.96 -12.40
N ALA A 247 1.09 -12.41 -11.18
CA ALA A 247 1.64 -13.70 -10.76
C ALA A 247 3.12 -13.95 -11.16
N VAL A 248 3.78 -14.78 -10.38
CA VAL A 248 5.13 -15.24 -10.75
C VAL A 248 5.07 -16.05 -12.05
N ASN A 249 5.87 -15.68 -13.04
CA ASN A 249 5.92 -16.36 -14.33
C ASN A 249 7.23 -17.15 -14.49
N PRO A 250 7.21 -18.49 -14.50
CA PRO A 250 8.41 -19.30 -14.69
C PRO A 250 9.18 -19.01 -15.99
N GLU A 251 8.51 -18.50 -17.03
CA GLU A 251 9.17 -18.11 -18.28
C GLU A 251 10.10 -16.90 -18.10
N LEU A 252 9.93 -16.14 -17.01
CA LEU A 252 10.76 -14.99 -16.66
C LEU A 252 11.84 -15.33 -15.64
N GLN A 253 12.10 -16.62 -15.32
CA GLN A 253 13.05 -17.01 -14.29
C GLN A 253 14.43 -16.35 -14.48
N GLN A 254 14.91 -16.29 -15.72
CA GLN A 254 16.19 -15.62 -16.02
C GLN A 254 16.17 -14.13 -15.65
N VAL A 255 15.02 -13.45 -15.82
CA VAL A 255 14.86 -12.03 -15.45
C VAL A 255 14.88 -11.88 -13.93
N TYR A 256 14.19 -12.77 -13.20
CA TYR A 256 14.23 -12.79 -11.72
C TYR A 256 15.66 -12.98 -11.22
N ASP A 257 16.38 -13.99 -11.73
CA ASP A 257 17.74 -14.31 -11.30
C ASP A 257 18.69 -13.13 -11.51
N LEU A 258 18.57 -12.43 -12.65
CA LEU A 258 19.37 -11.24 -12.95
C LEU A 258 19.01 -10.07 -12.04
N LEU A 259 17.74 -9.79 -11.81
CA LEU A 259 17.28 -8.73 -10.90
C LEU A 259 17.75 -8.99 -9.47
N HIS A 260 17.65 -10.22 -8.99
CA HIS A 260 18.13 -10.63 -7.67
C HIS A 260 19.64 -10.49 -7.56
N ALA A 261 20.41 -10.81 -8.62
CA ALA A 261 21.86 -10.61 -8.65
C ALA A 261 22.25 -9.13 -8.52
N GLU A 262 21.42 -8.22 -9.02
CA GLU A 262 21.58 -6.77 -8.84
C GLU A 262 21.00 -6.23 -7.52
N GLY A 263 20.46 -7.12 -6.65
CA GLY A 263 19.86 -6.75 -5.38
C GLY A 263 18.45 -6.15 -5.49
N VAL A 264 17.77 -6.35 -6.61
CA VAL A 264 16.45 -5.77 -6.90
C VAL A 264 15.35 -6.74 -6.49
N MET A 265 14.42 -6.28 -5.64
CA MET A 265 13.20 -7.02 -5.34
C MET A 265 12.19 -6.93 -6.49
N THR A 266 11.44 -8.02 -6.64
CA THR A 266 10.37 -8.12 -7.63
C THR A 266 9.00 -8.03 -6.97
N MET A 267 8.07 -7.28 -7.58
CA MET A 267 6.69 -7.17 -7.12
C MET A 267 5.73 -7.78 -8.13
N THR A 268 4.85 -8.61 -7.63
CA THR A 268 3.75 -9.22 -8.40
C THR A 268 2.42 -8.68 -7.89
N SER A 269 1.54 -8.18 -8.78
CA SER A 269 0.19 -7.76 -8.41
C SER A 269 -0.82 -8.88 -8.68
N ILE A 270 -1.60 -9.23 -7.67
CA ILE A 270 -2.68 -10.22 -7.78
C ILE A 270 -4.07 -9.59 -7.83
N THR A 271 -4.14 -8.27 -7.91
CA THR A 271 -5.39 -7.49 -7.96
C THR A 271 -6.27 -7.82 -9.16
N GLY A 272 -5.67 -8.25 -10.28
CA GLY A 272 -6.36 -8.67 -11.51
C GLY A 272 -6.68 -10.16 -11.57
N SER A 273 -6.12 -10.99 -10.68
CA SER A 273 -6.19 -12.45 -10.68
C SER A 273 -6.82 -12.99 -9.39
N SER A 274 -5.99 -13.37 -8.41
CA SER A 274 -6.43 -14.05 -7.17
C SER A 274 -7.42 -13.23 -6.35
N ASP A 275 -7.31 -11.91 -6.34
CA ASP A 275 -8.26 -11.00 -5.66
C ASP A 275 -9.66 -11.01 -6.30
N LYS A 276 -9.80 -11.43 -7.57
CA LYS A 276 -11.10 -11.53 -8.25
C LYS A 276 -11.87 -12.80 -7.89
N VAL A 277 -11.27 -13.74 -7.19
CA VAL A 277 -11.93 -14.94 -6.70
C VAL A 277 -12.98 -14.55 -5.65
N LYS A 278 -14.25 -14.78 -5.97
CA LYS A 278 -15.37 -14.27 -5.14
C LYS A 278 -15.54 -15.02 -3.83
N ASN A 279 -15.37 -16.34 -3.84
CA ASN A 279 -15.48 -17.16 -2.64
C ASN A 279 -14.25 -16.91 -1.73
N PRO A 280 -14.41 -16.51 -0.48
CA PRO A 280 -13.27 -16.22 0.40
C PRO A 280 -12.35 -17.42 0.66
N TYR A 281 -12.92 -18.64 0.75
CA TYR A 281 -12.12 -19.86 0.93
C TYR A 281 -11.26 -20.15 -0.31
N ASP A 282 -11.86 -20.12 -1.50
CA ASP A 282 -11.15 -20.35 -2.76
C ASP A 282 -10.09 -19.25 -3.00
N ARG A 283 -10.38 -18.02 -2.59
CA ARG A 283 -9.42 -16.90 -2.65
C ARG A 283 -8.23 -17.15 -1.73
N ARG A 284 -8.43 -17.63 -0.51
CA ARG A 284 -7.30 -18.03 0.36
C ARG A 284 -6.46 -19.15 -0.24
N VAL A 285 -7.08 -20.11 -0.92
CA VAL A 285 -6.35 -21.16 -1.66
C VAL A 285 -5.55 -20.56 -2.81
N ALA A 286 -6.11 -19.58 -3.54
CA ALA A 286 -5.39 -18.86 -4.57
C ALA A 286 -4.19 -18.10 -3.99
N TYR A 287 -4.34 -17.39 -2.87
CA TYR A 287 -3.23 -16.71 -2.18
C TYR A 287 -2.12 -17.66 -1.73
N LEU A 288 -2.45 -18.86 -1.24
CA LEU A 288 -1.43 -19.87 -0.92
C LEU A 288 -0.62 -20.29 -2.17
N ARG A 289 -1.25 -20.38 -3.34
CA ARG A 289 -0.54 -20.69 -4.58
C ARG A 289 0.42 -19.58 -4.99
N GLU A 290 0.00 -18.32 -4.82
CA GLU A 290 0.87 -17.18 -5.08
C GLU A 290 2.08 -17.16 -4.12
N LEU A 291 1.85 -17.43 -2.83
CA LEU A 291 2.92 -17.50 -1.83
C LEU A 291 3.91 -18.64 -2.10
N VAL A 292 3.44 -19.81 -2.54
CA VAL A 292 4.29 -20.97 -2.87
C VAL A 292 5.22 -20.69 -4.07
N ALA A 293 4.87 -19.72 -4.92
CA ALA A 293 5.74 -19.25 -6.00
C ALA A 293 6.86 -18.31 -5.50
N GLU A 294 6.90 -18.01 -4.19
CA GLU A 294 7.92 -17.23 -3.50
C GLU A 294 8.26 -15.86 -4.12
N PRO A 295 7.27 -15.02 -4.43
CA PRO A 295 7.54 -13.65 -4.85
C PRO A 295 8.23 -12.88 -3.72
N ASP A 296 8.97 -11.82 -4.03
CA ASP A 296 9.52 -10.96 -2.99
C ASP A 296 8.44 -10.06 -2.40
N ILE A 297 7.57 -9.54 -3.28
CA ILE A 297 6.47 -8.65 -2.90
C ILE A 297 5.18 -9.10 -3.60
N ILE A 298 4.08 -9.19 -2.84
CA ILE A 298 2.71 -9.37 -3.37
C ILE A 298 1.92 -8.09 -3.15
N GLU A 299 1.38 -7.53 -4.24
CA GLU A 299 0.40 -6.44 -4.18
C GLU A 299 -1.02 -6.99 -4.29
N THR A 300 -1.89 -6.60 -3.34
CA THR A 300 -3.26 -7.11 -3.20
C THR A 300 -4.24 -6.02 -2.76
N ASP A 301 -5.50 -6.14 -3.20
CA ASP A 301 -6.63 -5.35 -2.70
C ASP A 301 -6.93 -5.67 -1.22
N TYR A 302 -6.56 -6.88 -0.73
CA TYR A 302 -6.99 -7.42 0.57
C TYR A 302 -5.83 -7.88 1.44
N PRO A 303 -4.89 -7.01 1.82
CA PRO A 303 -3.72 -7.40 2.62
C PRO A 303 -4.10 -8.12 3.92
N SER A 304 -5.21 -7.73 4.57
CA SER A 304 -5.67 -8.38 5.80
C SER A 304 -6.04 -9.87 5.64
N GLU A 305 -6.33 -10.33 4.42
CA GLU A 305 -6.63 -11.75 4.16
C GLU A 305 -5.37 -12.64 4.17
N PHE A 306 -4.17 -12.03 4.15
CA PHE A 306 -2.90 -12.74 4.33
C PHE A 306 -2.61 -13.10 5.78
N ILE A 307 -3.32 -12.52 6.74
CA ILE A 307 -3.15 -12.84 8.16
C ILE A 307 -3.44 -14.33 8.40
N GLY A 308 -2.48 -15.01 9.04
CA GLY A 308 -2.54 -16.45 9.29
C GLY A 308 -2.27 -17.31 8.05
N LEU A 309 -1.84 -16.74 6.92
CA LEU A 309 -1.18 -17.47 5.85
C LEU A 309 0.33 -17.57 6.14
N PRO A 310 1.01 -18.59 5.63
CA PRO A 310 2.45 -18.77 5.80
C PRO A 310 3.22 -17.89 4.81
N TRP A 311 3.34 -16.60 5.11
CA TRP A 311 4.07 -15.64 4.28
C TRP A 311 5.55 -15.50 4.68
N SER A 312 6.01 -16.17 5.74
CA SER A 312 7.42 -16.31 6.01
C SER A 312 8.03 -17.41 5.14
N ARG A 313 9.25 -17.21 4.65
CA ARG A 313 9.95 -18.20 3.82
C ARG A 313 10.14 -19.53 4.55
N ASP A 314 10.49 -19.49 5.84
CA ASP A 314 10.64 -20.70 6.65
C ASP A 314 9.32 -21.53 6.71
N ALA A 315 8.18 -20.86 6.86
CA ALA A 315 6.88 -21.53 6.89
C ALA A 315 6.50 -22.11 5.52
N LEU A 316 6.84 -21.42 4.42
CA LEU A 316 6.63 -21.90 3.06
C LEU A 316 7.49 -23.11 2.74
N HIS A 317 8.77 -23.07 3.04
CA HIS A 317 9.68 -24.20 2.87
C HIS A 317 9.24 -25.43 3.70
N ALA A 318 8.78 -25.21 4.94
CA ALA A 318 8.23 -26.30 5.76
C ALA A 318 6.97 -26.94 5.14
N LEU A 319 6.11 -26.14 4.48
CA LEU A 319 4.92 -26.64 3.76
C LEU A 319 5.31 -27.42 2.49
N GLN A 320 6.26 -26.92 1.72
CA GLN A 320 6.77 -27.59 0.52
C GLN A 320 7.40 -28.94 0.90
N ASP A 321 8.24 -28.98 1.92
CA ASP A 321 8.84 -30.19 2.45
C ASP A 321 7.79 -31.21 2.95
N ALA A 322 6.76 -30.74 3.65
CA ALA A 322 5.67 -31.61 4.12
C ALA A 322 4.88 -32.20 2.96
N ALA A 323 4.62 -31.43 1.90
CA ALA A 323 3.96 -31.89 0.69
C ALA A 323 4.77 -32.95 -0.05
N VAL A 324 6.10 -32.77 -0.17
CA VAL A 324 7.01 -33.74 -0.80
C VAL A 324 7.06 -35.06 0.00
N ARG A 325 6.99 -35.00 1.33
CA ARG A 325 6.99 -36.20 2.22
C ARG A 325 5.64 -36.91 2.30
N GLY A 326 4.61 -36.44 1.58
CA GLY A 326 3.27 -37.05 1.58
C GLY A 326 2.46 -36.82 2.87
N ASN A 327 2.94 -36.02 3.78
CA ASN A 327 2.19 -35.58 4.96
C ASN A 327 1.28 -34.40 4.57
N ARG A 328 -0.04 -34.63 4.45
CA ARG A 328 -0.99 -33.53 4.28
C ARG A 328 -0.97 -32.67 5.56
N PRO A 329 -0.61 -31.37 5.49
CA PRO A 329 -0.73 -30.50 6.65
C PRO A 329 -2.21 -30.39 7.03
N ASN A 330 -2.54 -30.60 8.33
CA ASN A 330 -3.86 -30.30 8.87
C ASN A 330 -4.03 -28.78 8.88
N LEU A 331 -4.57 -28.23 7.82
CA LEU A 331 -5.03 -26.85 7.75
C LEU A 331 -6.37 -26.78 8.50
N LYS A 332 -6.32 -26.55 9.80
CA LYS A 332 -7.48 -26.19 10.63
C LYS A 332 -7.62 -24.67 10.70
#